data_40d988095b26779e9eb5cc6de703b352
#
_entry.id   40d988095b26779e9eb5cc6de703b352
#
_cell.length_a   1.000
_cell.length_b   1.000
_cell.length_c   1.000
_cell.angle_alpha   90.00
_cell.angle_beta   90.00
_cell.angle_gamma   90.00
#
_symmetry.space_group_name_H-M   'P 1'
#
loop_
_entity.id
_entity.type
_entity.pdbx_description
1 polymer ?
#
loop_
_entity_poly.entity_id
_entity_poly.type
_entity_poly.pdbx_seq_one_letter_code
_entity_poly.pdbx_strand_id
1 'polypeptide(L)'
;KTLIILEHRIFYLMDIIDRVFLIQDGIIQKEYTKIDFLKIPSKKLNELGLRDKSKTKLIVPEIQKKGNFEVKNIEFKFNGVDNKLIFKNILFEMGKTYGIVGTNGLGKSTLLRCLIGCEKKSKDEIYLDGKRLSKTDRLKISSLVMQDVNHQLFTDSVINEVCLGIKNIEISYVEDILRKLDLYELKDRHPMSLSGGQKQRVAIASVLCKNSKLLFFDEPTSGMDYYNMMNISNLINKCKNDKKIIFIVSHDQEFLNSIADYVIHL
;
A
#
# COMPACT_ATOMS: atom_id res chain seq x y z
N LYS A 1 7.83 35.79 8.55
CA LYS A 1 6.78 34.98 7.85
C LYS A 1 6.48 33.77 8.71
N THR A 2 5.20 33.39 8.87
CA THR A 2 4.75 32.19 9.56
C THR A 2 4.44 31.11 8.53
N LEU A 3 4.91 29.89 8.76
CA LEU A 3 4.61 28.72 7.94
C LEU A 3 3.80 27.73 8.78
N ILE A 4 2.67 27.28 8.26
CA ILE A 4 1.82 26.25 8.88
C ILE A 4 1.85 25.02 8.00
N ILE A 5 2.19 23.86 8.59
CA ILE A 5 2.27 22.57 7.91
C ILE A 5 1.32 21.60 8.61
N LEU A 6 0.43 20.98 7.84
CA LEU A 6 -0.48 19.92 8.31
C LEU A 6 0.12 18.58 7.88
N GLU A 7 0.47 17.73 8.82
CA GLU A 7 1.17 16.47 8.54
C GLU A 7 0.98 15.42 9.63
N HIS A 8 0.96 14.15 9.24
CA HIS A 8 0.95 13.00 10.15
C HIS A 8 2.34 12.39 10.33
N ARG A 9 3.19 12.49 9.29
CA ARG A 9 4.58 12.01 9.28
C ARG A 9 5.51 13.14 9.66
N ILE A 10 5.81 13.23 10.93
CA ILE A 10 6.42 14.40 11.55
C ILE A 10 7.96 14.38 11.60
N PHE A 11 8.61 13.22 11.39
CA PHE A 11 10.05 13.07 11.61
C PHE A 11 10.92 14.07 10.84
N TYR A 12 10.55 14.40 9.59
CA TYR A 12 11.34 15.33 8.75
C TYR A 12 11.08 16.80 9.08
N LEU A 13 10.09 17.08 9.92
CA LEU A 13 9.77 18.42 10.39
C LEU A 13 10.53 18.79 11.69
N MET A 14 11.09 17.79 12.38
CA MET A 14 11.64 17.98 13.73
C MET A 14 12.72 19.04 13.83
N ASP A 15 13.47 19.27 12.75
CA ASP A 15 14.54 20.28 12.74
C ASP A 15 14.03 21.71 12.53
N ILE A 16 12.88 21.86 11.87
CA ILE A 16 12.38 23.16 11.39
C ILE A 16 11.18 23.70 12.16
N ILE A 17 10.53 22.90 13.01
CA ILE A 17 9.34 23.33 13.75
C ILE A 17 9.72 24.13 15.01
N ASP A 18 8.88 25.14 15.33
CA ASP A 18 8.94 25.89 16.58
C ASP A 18 7.85 25.44 17.56
N ARG A 19 6.64 25.19 17.04
CA ARG A 19 5.44 24.85 17.82
C ARG A 19 4.66 23.75 17.12
N VAL A 20 3.97 22.93 17.89
CA VAL A 20 3.08 21.85 17.40
C VAL A 20 1.71 22.03 17.99
N PHE A 21 0.69 22.04 17.13
CA PHE A 21 -0.72 22.04 17.52
C PHE A 21 -1.31 20.67 17.22
N LEU A 22 -1.80 19.97 18.23
CA LEU A 22 -2.57 18.75 18.07
C LEU A 22 -4.01 19.14 17.79
N ILE A 23 -4.50 18.79 16.61
CA ILE A 23 -5.89 19.03 16.19
C ILE A 23 -6.61 17.69 16.14
N GLN A 24 -7.75 17.61 16.78
CA GLN A 24 -8.65 16.47 16.75
C GLN A 24 -10.09 16.98 16.67
N ASP A 25 -10.91 16.38 15.82
CA ASP A 25 -12.30 16.76 15.58
C ASP A 25 -12.50 18.26 15.28
N GLY A 26 -11.55 18.87 14.57
CA GLY A 26 -11.57 20.29 14.20
C GLY A 26 -11.21 21.25 15.33
N ILE A 27 -10.77 20.75 16.50
CA ILE A 27 -10.45 21.55 17.69
C ILE A 27 -8.97 21.36 18.03
N ILE A 28 -8.29 22.46 18.40
CA ILE A 28 -6.93 22.40 18.96
C ILE A 28 -7.03 21.81 20.37
N GLN A 29 -6.61 20.55 20.52
CA GLN A 29 -6.62 19.84 21.81
C GLN A 29 -5.45 20.26 22.69
N LYS A 30 -4.31 20.47 22.08
CA LYS A 30 -3.09 20.81 22.80
C LYS A 30 -2.07 21.52 21.93
N GLU A 31 -1.33 22.42 22.58
CA GLU A 31 -0.16 23.07 22.03
C GLU A 31 1.09 22.58 22.74
N TYR A 32 2.16 22.39 21.99
CA TYR A 32 3.47 22.01 22.49
C TYR A 32 4.55 22.95 21.93
N THR A 33 5.52 23.28 22.77
CA THR A 33 6.81 23.77 22.28
C THR A 33 7.55 22.59 21.60
N LYS A 34 8.51 22.89 20.71
CA LYS A 34 9.40 21.85 20.13
C LYS A 34 10.01 20.97 21.23
N ILE A 35 10.53 21.57 22.30
CA ILE A 35 11.21 20.86 23.38
C ILE A 35 10.27 19.88 24.08
N ASP A 36 9.04 20.29 24.38
CA ASP A 36 8.07 19.44 25.08
C ASP A 36 7.55 18.34 24.15
N PHE A 37 7.37 18.65 22.86
CA PHE A 37 6.95 17.65 21.87
C PHE A 37 8.01 16.56 21.68
N LEU A 38 9.29 16.92 21.66
CA LEU A 38 10.40 15.96 21.57
C LEU A 38 10.50 15.01 22.77
N LYS A 39 9.96 15.38 23.94
CA LYS A 39 9.94 14.51 25.15
C LYS A 39 8.83 13.45 25.11
N ILE A 40 7.81 13.60 24.24
CA ILE A 40 6.70 12.65 24.17
C ILE A 40 7.21 11.29 23.68
N PRO A 41 6.96 10.18 24.40
CA PRO A 41 7.36 8.85 23.94
C PRO A 41 6.62 8.45 22.66
N SER A 42 7.27 7.69 21.76
CA SER A 42 6.67 7.20 20.50
C SER A 42 5.34 6.49 20.72
N LYS A 43 5.23 5.65 21.75
CA LYS A 43 3.97 4.98 22.10
C LYS A 43 2.82 5.98 22.31
N LYS A 44 3.07 7.08 22.99
CA LYS A 44 2.05 8.10 23.24
C LYS A 44 1.71 8.91 21.96
N LEU A 45 2.66 9.10 21.05
CA LEU A 45 2.39 9.70 19.75
C LEU A 45 1.47 8.78 18.93
N ASN A 46 1.72 7.48 18.93
CA ASN A 46 0.90 6.50 18.24
C ASN A 46 -0.54 6.43 18.81
N GLU A 47 -0.70 6.55 20.14
CA GLU A 47 -2.03 6.68 20.77
C GLU A 47 -2.79 7.95 20.34
N LEU A 48 -2.07 8.99 19.93
CA LEU A 48 -2.62 10.23 19.37
C LEU A 48 -2.79 10.18 17.84
N GLY A 49 -2.58 9.01 17.22
CA GLY A 49 -2.66 8.84 15.78
C GLY A 49 -1.44 9.37 15.00
N LEU A 50 -0.42 9.89 15.69
CA LEU A 50 0.78 10.43 15.04
C LEU A 50 1.80 9.33 14.75
N ARG A 51 2.53 9.52 13.67
CA ARG A 51 3.70 8.70 13.32
C ARG A 51 4.89 9.00 14.21
N ASP A 52 5.90 8.12 14.20
CA ASP A 52 7.10 8.37 14.98
C ASP A 52 7.80 9.69 14.57
N LYS A 53 8.39 10.35 15.55
CA LYS A 53 9.19 11.57 15.36
C LYS A 53 10.63 11.29 14.92
N SER A 54 11.05 10.03 14.93
CA SER A 54 12.34 9.57 14.42
C SER A 54 12.15 8.76 13.13
N LYS A 55 13.17 8.79 12.27
CA LYS A 55 13.15 7.97 11.06
C LYS A 55 13.25 6.49 11.46
N THR A 56 12.18 5.74 11.24
CA THR A 56 12.15 4.29 11.46
C THR A 56 13.16 3.62 10.53
N LYS A 57 13.96 2.70 11.03
CA LYS A 57 14.84 1.87 10.20
C LYS A 57 14.07 0.66 9.69
N LEU A 58 14.31 0.32 8.43
CA LEU A 58 13.79 -0.92 7.85
C LEU A 58 14.57 -2.10 8.44
N ILE A 59 13.85 -3.02 9.12
CA ILE A 59 14.42 -4.20 9.78
C ILE A 59 14.02 -5.50 9.10
N VAL A 60 13.20 -5.42 8.06
CA VAL A 60 12.71 -6.59 7.29
C VAL A 60 13.87 -7.21 6.52
N PRO A 61 14.06 -8.54 6.55
CA PRO A 61 15.13 -9.21 5.83
C PRO A 61 14.97 -9.13 4.31
N GLU A 62 16.07 -9.24 3.58
CA GLU A 62 16.05 -9.35 2.13
C GLU A 62 15.43 -10.67 1.67
N ILE A 63 14.94 -10.69 0.43
CA ILE A 63 14.28 -11.84 -0.17
C ILE A 63 15.20 -13.05 -0.22
N GLN A 64 14.65 -14.22 0.12
CA GLN A 64 15.30 -15.51 -0.05
C GLN A 64 14.95 -16.12 -1.41
N LYS A 65 15.89 -16.91 -1.96
CA LYS A 65 15.68 -17.59 -3.26
C LYS A 65 14.87 -18.89 -3.07
N LYS A 66 13.60 -18.74 -2.70
CA LYS A 66 12.68 -19.85 -2.46
C LYS A 66 11.26 -19.47 -2.88
N GLY A 67 10.52 -20.39 -3.45
CA GLY A 67 9.09 -20.19 -3.75
C GLY A 67 8.64 -20.80 -5.07
N ASN A 68 7.34 -20.67 -5.33
CA ASN A 68 6.64 -21.27 -6.47
C ASN A 68 6.29 -20.23 -7.55
N PHE A 69 6.32 -18.93 -7.22
CA PHE A 69 6.15 -17.89 -8.20
C PHE A 69 7.53 -17.39 -8.63
N GLU A 70 7.92 -17.75 -9.83
CA GLU A 70 9.25 -17.50 -10.38
C GLU A 70 9.20 -16.39 -11.41
N VAL A 71 10.02 -15.38 -11.23
CA VAL A 71 10.32 -14.36 -12.22
C VAL A 71 11.70 -14.66 -12.81
N LYS A 72 11.76 -15.37 -13.93
CA LYS A 72 13.02 -15.62 -14.63
C LYS A 72 13.55 -14.35 -15.26
N ASN A 73 12.67 -13.58 -15.90
CA ASN A 73 13.04 -12.34 -16.55
C ASN A 73 11.85 -11.37 -16.61
N ILE A 74 12.12 -10.12 -16.29
CA ILE A 74 11.32 -8.95 -16.71
C ILE A 74 12.30 -7.95 -17.28
N GLU A 75 12.06 -7.50 -18.51
CA GLU A 75 12.78 -6.41 -19.16
C GLU A 75 11.78 -5.40 -19.70
N PHE A 76 11.92 -4.14 -19.29
CA PHE A 76 11.10 -3.04 -19.78
C PHE A 76 11.99 -1.84 -20.12
N LYS A 77 11.85 -1.32 -21.35
CA LYS A 77 12.57 -0.13 -21.81
C LYS A 77 11.65 1.08 -21.72
N PHE A 78 12.07 2.09 -20.99
CA PHE A 78 11.35 3.36 -20.89
C PHE A 78 11.45 4.15 -22.20
N ASN A 79 10.35 4.80 -22.59
CA ASN A 79 10.37 5.64 -23.81
C ASN A 79 11.21 6.90 -23.56
N GLY A 80 12.08 7.25 -24.51
CA GLY A 80 12.86 8.49 -24.46
C GLY A 80 14.04 8.53 -23.48
N VAL A 81 14.37 7.39 -22.84
CA VAL A 81 15.50 7.28 -21.91
C VAL A 81 16.22 5.95 -22.18
N ASP A 82 17.55 5.95 -22.08
CA ASP A 82 18.34 4.71 -22.26
C ASP A 82 18.23 3.73 -21.07
N ASN A 83 17.51 4.10 -20.01
CA ASN A 83 17.32 3.26 -18.85
C ASN A 83 16.36 2.11 -19.13
N LYS A 84 16.73 0.95 -18.62
CA LYS A 84 15.92 -0.28 -18.66
C LYS A 84 15.66 -0.76 -17.24
N LEU A 85 14.42 -1.19 -16.96
CA LEU A 85 14.13 -2.01 -15.81
C LEU A 85 14.49 -3.45 -16.16
N ILE A 86 15.38 -4.06 -15.39
CA ILE A 86 15.77 -5.47 -15.50
C ILE A 86 15.57 -6.11 -14.14
N PHE A 87 14.75 -7.18 -14.10
CA PHE A 87 14.45 -7.90 -12.88
C PHE A 87 14.45 -9.40 -13.20
N LYS A 88 15.38 -10.16 -12.59
CA LYS A 88 15.66 -11.53 -13.03
C LYS A 88 15.92 -12.49 -11.86
N ASN A 89 15.59 -13.76 -12.11
CA ASN A 89 15.95 -14.91 -11.26
C ASN A 89 15.52 -14.73 -9.80
N ILE A 90 14.26 -14.34 -9.59
CA ILE A 90 13.69 -14.17 -8.26
C ILE A 90 12.53 -15.13 -8.07
N LEU A 91 12.52 -15.76 -6.90
CA LEU A 91 11.47 -16.68 -6.45
C LEU A 91 10.69 -16.04 -5.31
N PHE A 92 9.38 -16.21 -5.34
CA PHE A 92 8.47 -15.73 -4.30
C PHE A 92 7.67 -16.89 -3.74
N GLU A 93 7.58 -16.94 -2.41
CA GLU A 93 6.76 -17.92 -1.70
C GLU A 93 5.31 -17.46 -1.60
N MET A 94 4.39 -18.40 -1.77
CA MET A 94 2.99 -18.19 -1.41
C MET A 94 2.87 -17.95 0.11
N GLY A 95 1.88 -17.16 0.53
CA GLY A 95 1.68 -16.82 1.93
C GLY A 95 2.61 -15.72 2.46
N LYS A 96 3.42 -15.07 1.60
CA LYS A 96 4.38 -14.04 2.00
C LYS A 96 4.04 -12.67 1.44
N THR A 97 4.48 -11.64 2.17
CA THR A 97 4.40 -10.24 1.79
C THR A 97 5.79 -9.70 1.47
N TYR A 98 5.93 -9.10 0.30
CA TYR A 98 7.19 -8.56 -0.21
C TYR A 98 7.10 -7.04 -0.34
N GLY A 99 7.94 -6.33 0.42
CA GLY A 99 8.15 -4.90 0.29
C GLY A 99 9.10 -4.61 -0.88
N ILE A 100 8.75 -3.68 -1.75
CA ILE A 100 9.62 -3.20 -2.84
C ILE A 100 10.04 -1.78 -2.49
N VAL A 101 11.33 -1.59 -2.27
CA VAL A 101 11.92 -0.31 -1.86
C VAL A 101 12.93 0.17 -2.89
N GLY A 102 13.20 1.47 -2.90
CA GLY A 102 14.13 2.10 -3.82
C GLY A 102 13.80 3.58 -4.00
N THR A 103 14.71 4.35 -4.60
CA THR A 103 14.49 5.78 -4.84
C THR A 103 13.38 6.02 -5.85
N ASN A 104 12.83 7.25 -5.87
CA ASN A 104 11.81 7.61 -6.86
C ASN A 104 12.39 7.55 -8.28
N GLY A 105 11.56 7.15 -9.24
CA GLY A 105 11.96 7.04 -10.64
C GLY A 105 12.64 5.74 -11.05
N LEU A 106 13.00 4.83 -10.13
CA LEU A 106 13.62 3.54 -10.45
C LEU A 106 12.68 2.53 -11.13
N GLY A 107 11.39 2.84 -11.25
CA GLY A 107 10.45 1.95 -11.93
C GLY A 107 9.71 0.96 -11.03
N LYS A 108 9.57 1.23 -9.72
CA LYS A 108 8.84 0.37 -8.77
C LYS A 108 7.40 0.09 -9.23
N SER A 109 6.62 1.13 -9.53
CA SER A 109 5.25 0.99 -10.06
C SER A 109 5.23 0.31 -11.45
N THR A 110 6.27 0.53 -12.27
CA THR A 110 6.42 -0.17 -13.55
C THR A 110 6.67 -1.66 -13.34
N LEU A 111 7.50 -2.04 -12.35
CA LEU A 111 7.70 -3.44 -11.99
C LEU A 111 6.40 -4.10 -11.56
N LEU A 112 5.58 -3.45 -10.71
CA LEU A 112 4.25 -3.97 -10.35
C LEU A 112 3.40 -4.21 -11.60
N ARG A 113 3.32 -3.23 -12.51
CA ARG A 113 2.54 -3.36 -13.76
C ARG A 113 3.08 -4.48 -14.68
N CYS A 114 4.39 -4.68 -14.72
CA CYS A 114 5.00 -5.80 -15.45
C CYS A 114 4.62 -7.14 -14.81
N LEU A 115 4.72 -7.27 -13.48
CA LEU A 115 4.34 -8.48 -12.74
C LEU A 115 2.87 -8.85 -12.95
N ILE A 116 1.97 -7.87 -12.92
CA ILE A 116 0.54 -8.04 -13.17
C ILE A 116 0.26 -8.43 -14.63
N GLY A 117 1.09 -7.97 -15.57
CA GLY A 117 0.88 -8.17 -17.01
C GLY A 117 0.20 -6.99 -17.72
N CYS A 118 0.08 -5.82 -17.04
CA CYS A 118 -0.49 -4.60 -17.63
C CYS A 118 0.44 -3.94 -18.65
N GLU A 119 1.76 -4.14 -18.54
CA GLU A 119 2.73 -3.54 -19.47
C GLU A 119 2.86 -4.36 -20.74
N LYS A 120 2.25 -3.88 -21.83
CA LYS A 120 2.26 -4.57 -23.14
C LYS A 120 3.66 -4.72 -23.71
N LYS A 121 4.53 -3.71 -23.52
CA LYS A 121 5.90 -3.66 -24.08
C LYS A 121 6.93 -4.44 -23.26
N SER A 122 6.59 -4.92 -22.05
CA SER A 122 7.52 -5.72 -21.26
C SER A 122 7.82 -7.06 -21.93
N LYS A 123 9.09 -7.46 -21.91
CA LYS A 123 9.51 -8.83 -22.20
C LYS A 123 9.59 -9.55 -20.85
N ASP A 124 8.71 -10.51 -20.66
CA ASP A 124 8.62 -11.21 -19.37
C ASP A 124 8.55 -12.73 -19.53
N GLU A 125 9.14 -13.41 -18.55
CA GLU A 125 9.11 -14.84 -18.40
C GLU A 125 8.85 -15.17 -16.93
N ILE A 126 7.58 -15.50 -16.63
CA ILE A 126 7.06 -15.65 -15.27
C ILE A 126 6.32 -16.98 -15.19
N TYR A 127 6.53 -17.69 -14.09
CA TYR A 127 5.96 -19.01 -13.81
C TYR A 127 5.26 -19.05 -12.46
N LEU A 128 4.26 -19.89 -12.36
CA LEU A 128 3.63 -20.27 -11.08
C LEU A 128 3.52 -21.80 -11.06
N ASP A 129 4.06 -22.43 -10.04
CA ASP A 129 4.11 -23.89 -9.90
C ASP A 129 4.68 -24.59 -11.16
N GLY A 130 5.74 -24.02 -11.73
CA GLY A 130 6.39 -24.51 -12.93
C GLY A 130 5.66 -24.24 -14.26
N LYS A 131 4.45 -23.70 -14.23
CA LYS A 131 3.66 -23.34 -15.40
C LYS A 131 3.90 -21.89 -15.81
N ARG A 132 4.28 -21.66 -17.06
CA ARG A 132 4.43 -20.30 -17.59
C ARG A 132 3.09 -19.57 -17.61
N LEU A 133 3.09 -18.34 -17.08
CA LEU A 133 1.93 -17.45 -17.09
C LEU A 133 2.02 -16.42 -18.20
N SER A 134 0.99 -16.37 -19.05
CA SER A 134 0.80 -15.26 -19.98
C SER A 134 0.43 -13.97 -19.23
N LYS A 135 0.51 -12.81 -19.88
CA LYS A 135 0.03 -11.54 -19.33
C LYS A 135 -1.44 -11.62 -18.94
N THR A 136 -2.26 -12.23 -19.80
CA THR A 136 -3.70 -12.42 -19.53
C THR A 136 -3.97 -13.31 -18.31
N ASP A 137 -3.17 -14.37 -18.12
CA ASP A 137 -3.31 -15.25 -16.94
C ASP A 137 -3.00 -14.49 -15.66
N ARG A 138 -1.92 -13.68 -15.67
CA ARG A 138 -1.55 -12.84 -14.52
C ARG A 138 -2.61 -11.80 -14.19
N LEU A 139 -3.18 -11.12 -15.21
CA LEU A 139 -4.29 -10.17 -15.01
C LEU A 139 -5.49 -10.81 -14.31
N LYS A 140 -5.85 -12.05 -14.66
CA LYS A 140 -6.99 -12.76 -14.07
C LYS A 140 -6.81 -13.13 -12.60
N ILE A 141 -5.56 -13.33 -12.16
CA ILE A 141 -5.24 -13.75 -10.79
C ILE A 141 -4.70 -12.62 -9.91
N SER A 142 -4.64 -11.40 -10.44
CA SER A 142 -4.07 -10.22 -9.76
C SER A 142 -5.12 -9.19 -9.39
N SER A 143 -4.85 -8.45 -8.33
CA SER A 143 -5.56 -7.21 -7.98
C SER A 143 -4.55 -6.15 -7.57
N LEU A 144 -4.83 -4.89 -7.93
CA LEU A 144 -3.92 -3.75 -7.71
C LEU A 144 -4.65 -2.61 -7.01
N VAL A 145 -4.02 -2.04 -5.99
CA VAL A 145 -4.30 -0.68 -5.51
C VAL A 145 -3.28 0.24 -6.15
N MET A 146 -3.75 1.20 -6.95
CA MET A 146 -2.89 2.17 -7.65
C MET A 146 -2.48 3.30 -6.71
N GLN A 147 -1.33 3.93 -6.97
CA GLN A 147 -0.86 5.11 -6.25
C GLN A 147 -1.87 6.27 -6.34
N ASP A 148 -2.40 6.55 -7.53
CA ASP A 148 -3.52 7.49 -7.72
C ASP A 148 -4.83 6.70 -7.86
N VAL A 149 -5.55 6.59 -6.76
CA VAL A 149 -6.83 5.86 -6.70
C VAL A 149 -7.97 6.55 -7.45
N ASN A 150 -7.85 7.84 -7.83
CA ASN A 150 -8.87 8.52 -8.62
C ASN A 150 -9.04 7.87 -10.01
N HIS A 151 -8.01 7.23 -10.53
CA HIS A 151 -8.05 6.48 -11.78
C HIS A 151 -8.62 5.05 -11.65
N GLN A 152 -9.01 4.64 -10.44
CA GLN A 152 -9.45 3.27 -10.14
C GLN A 152 -10.91 3.18 -9.72
N LEU A 153 -11.54 4.30 -9.32
CA LEU A 153 -12.90 4.35 -8.78
C LEU A 153 -13.89 4.81 -9.86
N PHE A 154 -14.87 4.01 -10.20
CA PHE A 154 -15.75 4.22 -11.38
C PHE A 154 -17.24 4.14 -11.06
N THR A 155 -17.65 3.48 -9.97
CA THR A 155 -19.06 3.19 -9.70
C THR A 155 -19.77 4.34 -9.00
N ASP A 156 -21.08 4.21 -8.85
CA ASP A 156 -21.98 5.17 -8.24
C ASP A 156 -22.00 5.13 -6.71
N SER A 157 -21.52 4.03 -6.10
CA SER A 157 -21.46 3.88 -4.65
C SER A 157 -20.24 3.11 -4.19
N VAL A 158 -19.81 3.35 -2.94
CA VAL A 158 -18.67 2.65 -2.31
C VAL A 158 -18.89 1.15 -2.29
N ILE A 159 -20.11 0.69 -1.93
CA ILE A 159 -20.38 -0.74 -1.88
C ILE A 159 -20.31 -1.38 -3.26
N ASN A 160 -20.82 -0.72 -4.30
CA ASN A 160 -20.73 -1.20 -5.67
C ASN A 160 -19.29 -1.23 -6.17
N GLU A 161 -18.46 -0.25 -5.77
CA GLU A 161 -17.03 -0.22 -6.09
C GLU A 161 -16.29 -1.44 -5.51
N VAL A 162 -16.57 -1.75 -4.24
CA VAL A 162 -15.93 -2.89 -3.56
C VAL A 162 -16.39 -4.22 -4.14
N CYS A 163 -17.66 -4.32 -4.55
CA CYS A 163 -18.22 -5.54 -5.16
C CYS A 163 -17.87 -5.70 -6.65
N LEU A 164 -17.30 -4.67 -7.28
CA LEU A 164 -17.08 -4.65 -8.73
C LEU A 164 -16.23 -5.83 -9.23
N GLY A 165 -16.80 -6.60 -10.15
CA GLY A 165 -16.13 -7.75 -10.78
C GLY A 165 -16.06 -9.01 -9.90
N ILE A 166 -16.72 -9.03 -8.75
CA ILE A 166 -16.78 -10.20 -7.86
C ILE A 166 -18.11 -10.92 -8.08
N LYS A 167 -18.01 -12.22 -8.39
CA LYS A 167 -19.19 -13.08 -8.50
C LYS A 167 -19.48 -13.73 -7.14
N ASN A 168 -20.75 -13.75 -6.74
CA ASN A 168 -21.22 -14.45 -5.52
C ASN A 168 -20.50 -13.98 -4.23
N ILE A 169 -20.33 -12.66 -4.07
CA ILE A 169 -19.77 -12.12 -2.83
C ILE A 169 -20.86 -12.10 -1.74
N GLU A 170 -20.48 -12.48 -0.55
CA GLU A 170 -21.33 -12.33 0.63
C GLU A 170 -21.28 -10.87 1.11
N ILE A 171 -22.41 -10.19 1.07
CA ILE A 171 -22.50 -8.75 1.42
C ILE A 171 -22.09 -8.50 2.87
N SER A 172 -22.41 -9.40 3.79
CA SER A 172 -21.98 -9.31 5.20
C SER A 172 -20.45 -9.24 5.33
N TYR A 173 -19.71 -9.99 4.50
CA TYR A 173 -18.24 -9.91 4.46
C TYR A 173 -17.73 -8.55 3.96
N VAL A 174 -18.36 -8.01 2.91
CA VAL A 174 -18.03 -6.67 2.39
C VAL A 174 -18.27 -5.60 3.47
N GLU A 175 -19.44 -5.67 4.12
CA GLU A 175 -19.80 -4.74 5.19
C GLU A 175 -18.83 -4.82 6.38
N ASP A 176 -18.36 -6.03 6.74
CA ASP A 176 -17.34 -6.20 7.79
C ASP A 176 -16.02 -5.52 7.41
N ILE A 177 -15.58 -5.66 6.16
CA ILE A 177 -14.39 -4.95 5.66
C ILE A 177 -14.61 -3.43 5.68
N LEU A 178 -15.78 -2.97 5.24
CA LEU A 178 -16.11 -1.54 5.26
C LEU A 178 -16.12 -0.96 6.69
N ARG A 179 -16.67 -1.69 7.68
CA ARG A 179 -16.61 -1.28 9.09
C ARG A 179 -15.19 -1.17 9.60
N LYS A 180 -14.34 -2.15 9.30
CA LYS A 180 -12.92 -2.16 9.70
C LYS A 180 -12.09 -1.04 9.07
N LEU A 181 -12.56 -0.49 7.96
CA LEU A 181 -11.93 0.63 7.25
C LEU A 181 -12.63 1.98 7.48
N ASP A 182 -13.56 2.06 8.44
CA ASP A 182 -14.35 3.26 8.74
C ASP A 182 -15.06 3.83 7.49
N LEU A 183 -15.62 2.94 6.68
CA LEU A 183 -16.32 3.28 5.43
C LEU A 183 -17.80 2.87 5.43
N TYR A 184 -18.25 2.14 6.45
CA TYR A 184 -19.61 1.57 6.44
C TYR A 184 -20.70 2.63 6.31
N GLU A 185 -20.60 3.72 7.06
CA GLU A 185 -21.54 4.84 7.01
C GLU A 185 -21.49 5.63 5.69
N LEU A 186 -20.49 5.35 4.86
CA LEU A 186 -20.28 5.98 3.56
C LEU A 186 -20.61 5.04 2.40
N LYS A 187 -21.11 3.82 2.67
CA LYS A 187 -21.26 2.75 1.68
C LYS A 187 -22.10 3.11 0.47
N ASP A 188 -23.09 3.97 0.68
CA ASP A 188 -24.03 4.40 -0.36
C ASP A 188 -23.60 5.73 -1.04
N ARG A 189 -22.48 6.33 -0.60
CA ARG A 189 -21.97 7.56 -1.22
C ARG A 189 -21.20 7.26 -2.49
N HIS A 190 -21.22 8.22 -3.40
CA HIS A 190 -20.39 8.18 -4.61
C HIS A 190 -18.90 8.26 -4.23
N PRO A 191 -18.02 7.36 -4.70
CA PRO A 191 -16.61 7.32 -4.32
C PRO A 191 -15.89 8.65 -4.55
N MET A 192 -16.22 9.37 -5.61
CA MET A 192 -15.57 10.65 -5.91
C MET A 192 -15.92 11.79 -4.93
N SER A 193 -16.97 11.65 -4.12
CA SER A 193 -17.34 12.61 -3.07
C SER A 193 -16.52 12.45 -1.78
N LEU A 194 -15.71 11.40 -1.69
CA LEU A 194 -14.91 11.06 -0.53
C LEU A 194 -13.60 11.85 -0.45
N SER A 195 -13.05 11.98 0.75
CA SER A 195 -11.69 12.49 0.95
C SER A 195 -10.64 11.55 0.33
N GLY A 196 -9.43 12.04 0.07
CA GLY A 196 -8.35 11.24 -0.50
C GLY A 196 -8.05 9.97 0.31
N GLY A 197 -7.97 10.07 1.64
CA GLY A 197 -7.76 8.91 2.51
C GLY A 197 -8.94 7.91 2.51
N GLN A 198 -10.19 8.40 2.40
CA GLN A 198 -11.36 7.53 2.26
C GLN A 198 -11.34 6.79 0.91
N LYS A 199 -11.04 7.48 -0.18
CA LYS A 199 -10.87 6.86 -1.51
C LYS A 199 -9.80 5.77 -1.51
N GLN A 200 -8.68 6.03 -0.86
CA GLN A 200 -7.60 5.05 -0.70
C GLN A 200 -8.09 3.79 0.03
N ARG A 201 -8.84 3.96 1.13
CA ARG A 201 -9.43 2.84 1.86
C ARG A 201 -10.47 2.07 1.04
N VAL A 202 -11.26 2.74 0.19
CA VAL A 202 -12.20 2.07 -0.75
C VAL A 202 -11.43 1.21 -1.75
N ALA A 203 -10.38 1.73 -2.37
CA ALA A 203 -9.53 0.96 -3.29
C ALA A 203 -8.91 -0.27 -2.61
N ILE A 204 -8.45 -0.14 -1.36
CA ILE A 204 -7.95 -1.26 -0.56
C ILE A 204 -9.06 -2.28 -0.29
N ALA A 205 -10.26 -1.84 0.14
CA ALA A 205 -11.40 -2.71 0.35
C ALA A 205 -11.73 -3.55 -0.90
N SER A 206 -11.73 -2.90 -2.08
CA SER A 206 -12.02 -3.59 -3.35
C SER A 206 -11.00 -4.70 -3.69
N VAL A 207 -9.73 -4.51 -3.33
CA VAL A 207 -8.68 -5.53 -3.52
C VAL A 207 -8.80 -6.66 -2.49
N LEU A 208 -9.06 -6.32 -1.21
CA LEU A 208 -9.17 -7.30 -0.14
C LEU A 208 -10.37 -8.23 -0.31
N CYS A 209 -11.48 -7.72 -0.85
CA CYS A 209 -12.69 -8.50 -1.12
C CYS A 209 -12.53 -9.46 -2.33
N LYS A 210 -11.56 -9.22 -3.22
CA LYS A 210 -11.29 -10.10 -4.36
C LYS A 210 -10.47 -11.32 -3.94
N ASN A 211 -10.82 -12.48 -4.48
CA ASN A 211 -10.08 -13.73 -4.23
C ASN A 211 -8.90 -13.90 -5.20
N SER A 212 -8.09 -12.85 -5.35
CA SER A 212 -6.91 -12.88 -6.21
C SER A 212 -5.73 -13.58 -5.52
N LYS A 213 -4.90 -14.29 -6.30
CA LYS A 213 -3.68 -14.95 -5.81
C LYS A 213 -2.53 -13.97 -5.63
N LEU A 214 -2.48 -12.94 -6.47
CA LEU A 214 -1.44 -11.91 -6.44
C LEU A 214 -2.07 -10.57 -6.08
N LEU A 215 -1.69 -10.01 -4.95
CA LEU A 215 -2.17 -8.71 -4.48
C LEU A 215 -1.04 -7.69 -4.57
N PHE A 216 -1.33 -6.55 -5.17
CA PHE A 216 -0.36 -5.50 -5.40
C PHE A 216 -0.86 -4.19 -4.78
N PHE A 217 0.00 -3.51 -4.04
CA PHE A 217 -0.28 -2.23 -3.42
C PHE A 217 0.83 -1.24 -3.76
N ASP A 218 0.45 -0.15 -4.41
CA ASP A 218 1.38 0.93 -4.76
C ASP A 218 1.13 2.14 -3.85
N GLU A 219 2.03 2.38 -2.89
CA GLU A 219 1.98 3.41 -1.86
C GLU A 219 0.63 3.46 -1.08
N PRO A 220 0.15 2.32 -0.51
CA PRO A 220 -1.20 2.22 0.03
C PRO A 220 -1.46 3.08 1.28
N THR A 221 -0.42 3.55 1.96
CA THR A 221 -0.52 4.32 3.22
C THR A 221 -0.12 5.78 3.07
N SER A 222 -0.03 6.27 1.82
CA SER A 222 0.32 7.66 1.57
C SER A 222 -0.70 8.62 2.20
N GLY A 223 -0.23 9.59 2.98
CA GLY A 223 -1.07 10.58 3.65
C GLY A 223 -1.93 10.03 4.80
N MET A 224 -1.62 8.85 5.34
CA MET A 224 -2.36 8.25 6.44
C MET A 224 -1.67 8.48 7.79
N ASP A 225 -2.50 8.69 8.81
CA ASP A 225 -2.10 8.67 10.20
C ASP A 225 -1.68 7.26 10.67
N TYR A 226 -1.19 7.16 11.90
CA TYR A 226 -0.75 5.90 12.47
C TYR A 226 -1.88 4.86 12.59
N TYR A 227 -3.07 5.30 13.04
CA TYR A 227 -4.21 4.43 13.26
C TYR A 227 -4.70 3.78 11.95
N ASN A 228 -4.93 4.59 10.92
CA ASN A 228 -5.35 4.10 9.61
C ASN A 228 -4.30 3.20 8.96
N MET A 229 -3.01 3.52 9.08
CA MET A 229 -1.93 2.65 8.62
C MET A 229 -1.97 1.28 9.29
N MET A 230 -2.09 1.23 10.62
CA MET A 230 -2.13 -0.04 11.36
C MET A 230 -3.38 -0.86 11.05
N ASN A 231 -4.54 -0.21 10.87
CA ASN A 231 -5.75 -0.89 10.44
C ASN A 231 -5.57 -1.57 9.09
N ILE A 232 -4.99 -0.87 8.12
CA ILE A 232 -4.68 -1.44 6.80
C ILE A 232 -3.68 -2.59 6.91
N SER A 233 -2.60 -2.41 7.67
CA SER A 233 -1.61 -3.46 7.91
C SER A 233 -2.26 -4.73 8.46
N ASN A 234 -3.11 -4.59 9.48
CA ASN A 234 -3.83 -5.70 10.11
C ASN A 234 -4.79 -6.38 9.14
N LEU A 235 -5.50 -5.63 8.29
CA LEU A 235 -6.43 -6.19 7.31
C LEU A 235 -5.69 -6.96 6.22
N ILE A 236 -4.61 -6.41 5.68
CA ILE A 236 -3.79 -7.10 4.67
C ILE A 236 -3.18 -8.37 5.28
N ASN A 237 -2.67 -8.31 6.51
CA ASN A 237 -2.15 -9.49 7.21
C ASN A 237 -3.23 -10.58 7.41
N LYS A 238 -4.47 -10.21 7.73
CA LYS A 238 -5.59 -11.17 7.83
C LYS A 238 -5.96 -11.81 6.50
N CYS A 239 -5.75 -11.11 5.39
CA CYS A 239 -5.97 -11.67 4.05
C CYS A 239 -4.85 -12.58 3.57
N LYS A 240 -3.70 -12.54 4.26
CA LYS A 240 -2.54 -13.37 3.99
C LYS A 240 -2.87 -14.83 4.32
N ASN A 241 -2.68 -15.70 3.37
CA ASN A 241 -2.81 -17.15 3.52
C ASN A 241 -1.89 -17.85 2.52
N ASP A 242 -1.73 -19.16 2.66
CA ASP A 242 -0.81 -19.98 1.85
C ASP A 242 -1.10 -19.97 0.33
N LYS A 243 -2.16 -19.30 -0.11
CA LYS A 243 -2.56 -19.24 -1.52
C LYS A 243 -2.36 -17.86 -2.15
N LYS A 244 -1.81 -16.89 -1.40
CA LYS A 244 -1.64 -15.51 -1.87
C LYS A 244 -0.20 -15.04 -1.74
N ILE A 245 0.23 -14.21 -2.68
CA ILE A 245 1.47 -13.43 -2.58
C ILE A 245 1.08 -11.95 -2.60
N ILE A 246 1.67 -11.18 -1.71
CA ILE A 246 1.38 -9.76 -1.55
C ILE A 246 2.65 -8.97 -1.88
N PHE A 247 2.53 -8.01 -2.80
CA PHE A 247 3.59 -7.09 -3.18
C PHE A 247 3.19 -5.67 -2.78
N ILE A 248 4.08 -4.98 -2.08
CA ILE A 248 3.85 -3.64 -1.58
C ILE A 248 5.02 -2.75 -1.97
N VAL A 249 4.76 -1.75 -2.81
CA VAL A 249 5.68 -0.63 -3.00
C VAL A 249 5.39 0.39 -1.91
N SER A 250 6.36 0.74 -1.11
CA SER A 250 6.23 1.83 -0.15
C SER A 250 7.56 2.44 0.26
N HIS A 251 7.54 3.74 0.54
CA HIS A 251 8.61 4.48 1.22
C HIS A 251 8.43 4.52 2.74
N ASP A 252 7.32 3.99 3.22
CA ASP A 252 6.94 3.96 4.63
C ASP A 252 7.58 2.75 5.33
N GLN A 253 8.74 2.96 5.93
CA GLN A 253 9.47 1.89 6.62
C GLN A 253 8.72 1.36 7.85
N GLU A 254 7.95 2.22 8.54
CA GLU A 254 7.12 1.82 9.67
C GLU A 254 6.02 0.86 9.21
N PHE A 255 5.36 1.17 8.11
CA PHE A 255 4.37 0.29 7.49
C PHE A 255 5.00 -1.03 7.02
N LEU A 256 6.13 -0.97 6.30
CA LEU A 256 6.80 -2.19 5.82
C LEU A 256 7.24 -3.10 6.97
N ASN A 257 7.78 -2.55 8.05
CA ASN A 257 8.15 -3.32 9.24
C ASN A 257 6.95 -4.00 9.92
N SER A 258 5.74 -3.46 9.76
CA SER A 258 4.53 -4.03 10.35
C SER A 258 3.92 -5.18 9.52
N ILE A 259 4.30 -5.31 8.24
CA ILE A 259 3.58 -6.18 7.31
C ILE A 259 4.45 -7.07 6.43
N ALA A 260 5.62 -6.60 6.01
CA ALA A 260 6.46 -7.32 5.04
C ALA A 260 7.25 -8.46 5.71
N ASP A 261 7.29 -9.62 5.06
CA ASP A 261 8.17 -10.72 5.46
C ASP A 261 9.58 -10.54 4.87
N TYR A 262 9.65 -9.97 3.68
CA TYR A 262 10.90 -9.74 2.95
C TYR A 262 10.88 -8.40 2.23
N VAL A 263 12.06 -7.87 1.93
CA VAL A 263 12.20 -6.68 1.07
C VAL A 263 13.06 -6.96 -0.15
N ILE A 264 12.79 -6.18 -1.18
CA ILE A 264 13.52 -6.17 -2.46
C ILE A 264 13.95 -4.73 -2.70
N HIS A 265 15.23 -4.55 -2.92
CA HIS A 265 15.80 -3.26 -3.32
C HIS A 265 15.89 -3.18 -4.84
N LEU A 266 15.33 -2.11 -5.43
CA LEU A 266 15.45 -1.75 -6.85
C LEU A 266 16.50 -0.68 -7.05
#